data_0295fb1b9ccaaf62718afe4491ac6137
#
_entry.id   0295fb1b9ccaaf62718afe4491ac6137
#
_cell.length_a   1.000
_cell.length_b   1.000
_cell.length_c   1.000
_cell.angle_alpha   90.00
_cell.angle_beta   90.00
_cell.angle_gamma   90.00
#
_symmetry.space_group_name_H-M   'P 1'
#
loop_
_entity.id
_entity.type
_entity.pdbx_description
1 polymer ?
#
loop_
_entity_poly.entity_id
_entity_poly.type
_entity_poly.pdbx_seq_one_letter_code
_entity_poly.pdbx_strand_id
1 'polypeptide(L)'
;IDCVVGTTGLSDDTLRSLADTAKEGTCLFYAPNFTTGAVLMMEFAKAAAPYFPEAEVLEFHHCNKKDAPSGTAVRTAQLISESRDLQSVAPGKETEIEGAQGARGALIEGVPVHSIRSMGYVASQEVVFGSMGQTLTIRHDSWDRTSYMPGVLLGIRSVKKCDGLVVGLENFME
;
A
#
# COMPACT_ATOMS: atom_id res chain seq x y z
N ILE A 1 5.63 -28.33 -1.05
CA ILE A 1 5.44 -27.50 -2.25
C ILE A 1 5.34 -26.06 -1.78
N ASP A 2 6.20 -25.20 -2.34
CA ASP A 2 6.14 -23.77 -2.10
C ASP A 2 4.92 -23.15 -2.77
N CYS A 3 4.31 -22.17 -2.12
CA CYS A 3 3.11 -21.51 -2.59
C CYS A 3 3.35 -20.01 -2.78
N VAL A 4 2.90 -19.47 -3.92
CA VAL A 4 2.83 -18.03 -4.19
C VAL A 4 1.36 -17.63 -4.29
N VAL A 5 0.90 -16.82 -3.35
CA VAL A 5 -0.52 -16.49 -3.19
C VAL A 5 -0.73 -14.99 -3.43
N GLY A 6 -1.59 -14.67 -4.41
CA GLY A 6 -1.92 -13.29 -4.80
C GLY A 6 -3.40 -12.94 -4.65
N THR A 7 -4.21 -13.81 -4.05
CA THR A 7 -5.59 -13.46 -3.73
C THR A 7 -5.64 -12.47 -2.56
N THR A 8 -6.64 -11.62 -2.52
CA THR A 8 -6.87 -10.69 -1.41
C THR A 8 -7.93 -11.22 -0.45
N GLY A 9 -7.99 -10.69 0.77
CA GLY A 9 -9.03 -11.01 1.74
C GLY A 9 -8.73 -12.19 2.66
N LEU A 10 -7.50 -12.71 2.68
CA LEU A 10 -7.05 -13.64 3.69
C LEU A 10 -6.66 -12.86 4.97
N SER A 11 -7.17 -13.32 6.12
CA SER A 11 -6.75 -12.77 7.40
C SER A 11 -5.37 -13.30 7.81
N ASP A 12 -4.67 -12.56 8.66
CA ASP A 12 -3.37 -12.97 9.20
C ASP A 12 -3.45 -14.32 9.93
N ASP A 13 -4.54 -14.58 10.65
CA ASP A 13 -4.77 -15.87 11.33
C ASP A 13 -4.92 -17.01 10.31
N THR A 14 -5.60 -16.76 9.21
CA THR A 14 -5.71 -17.75 8.12
C THR A 14 -4.35 -18.03 7.50
N LEU A 15 -3.55 -16.99 7.22
CA LEU A 15 -2.22 -17.15 6.65
C LEU A 15 -1.29 -17.92 7.58
N ARG A 16 -1.30 -17.61 8.88
CA ARG A 16 -0.52 -18.33 9.90
C ARG A 16 -0.96 -19.79 9.99
N SER A 17 -2.26 -20.06 10.08
CA SER A 17 -2.80 -21.42 10.14
C SER A 17 -2.41 -22.25 8.90
N LEU A 18 -2.40 -21.65 7.71
CA LEU A 18 -1.94 -22.31 6.49
C LEU A 18 -0.45 -22.60 6.53
N ALA A 19 0.36 -21.66 7.02
CA ALA A 19 1.79 -21.85 7.16
C ALA A 19 2.13 -22.95 8.18
N ASP A 20 1.40 -23.02 9.30
CA ASP A 20 1.58 -24.06 10.33
C ASP A 20 1.25 -25.47 9.83
N THR A 21 0.38 -25.59 8.81
CA THR A 21 0.08 -26.87 8.16
C THR A 21 1.12 -27.27 7.10
N ALA A 22 1.99 -26.33 6.70
CA ALA A 22 3.02 -26.58 5.71
C ALA A 22 4.14 -27.48 6.29
N LYS A 23 4.76 -28.27 5.42
CA LYS A 23 5.94 -29.05 5.84
C LYS A 23 7.12 -28.13 6.07
N GLU A 24 7.95 -28.47 7.05
CA GLU A 24 9.26 -27.83 7.26
C GLU A 24 10.05 -27.77 5.94
N GLY A 25 10.69 -26.64 5.69
CA GLY A 25 11.40 -26.38 4.43
C GLY A 25 10.49 -26.02 3.24
N THR A 26 9.24 -25.61 3.50
CA THR A 26 8.35 -25.04 2.46
C THR A 26 7.97 -23.61 2.80
N CYS A 27 7.85 -22.77 1.77
CA CYS A 27 7.46 -21.37 1.91
C CYS A 27 6.03 -21.13 1.44
N LEU A 28 5.27 -20.41 2.26
CA LEU A 28 4.01 -19.76 1.87
C LEU A 28 4.28 -18.27 1.69
N PHE A 29 4.44 -17.85 0.44
CA PHE A 29 4.57 -16.44 0.10
C PHE A 29 3.22 -15.84 -0.27
N TYR A 30 2.79 -14.85 0.49
CA TYR A 30 1.58 -14.09 0.25
C TYR A 30 1.92 -12.64 -0.07
N ALA A 31 1.46 -12.13 -1.21
CA ALA A 31 1.58 -10.71 -1.54
C ALA A 31 0.21 -10.12 -1.90
N PRO A 32 -0.28 -9.15 -1.13
CA PRO A 32 -1.52 -8.44 -1.45
C PRO A 32 -1.37 -7.56 -2.70
N ASN A 33 -0.13 -7.25 -3.09
CA ASN A 33 0.19 -6.48 -4.29
C ASN A 33 1.47 -7.00 -4.95
N PHE A 34 1.37 -7.36 -6.23
CA PHE A 34 2.51 -7.80 -7.05
C PHE A 34 3.06 -6.70 -7.97
N THR A 35 2.52 -5.49 -7.92
CA THR A 35 3.01 -4.38 -8.72
C THR A 35 4.24 -3.77 -8.05
N THR A 36 5.43 -4.08 -8.57
CA THR A 36 6.71 -3.62 -8.00
C THR A 36 6.76 -2.11 -7.78
N GLY A 37 6.25 -1.33 -8.73
CA GLY A 37 6.20 0.13 -8.59
C GLY A 37 5.28 0.61 -7.47
N ALA A 38 4.14 -0.07 -7.24
CA ALA A 38 3.25 0.26 -6.13
C ALA A 38 3.87 -0.09 -4.77
N VAL A 39 4.59 -1.23 -4.70
CA VAL A 39 5.31 -1.63 -3.49
C VAL A 39 6.43 -0.63 -3.18
N LEU A 40 7.25 -0.26 -4.17
CA LEU A 40 8.28 0.77 -4.02
C LEU A 40 7.69 2.13 -3.60
N MET A 41 6.58 2.55 -4.19
CA MET A 41 5.88 3.77 -3.78
C MET A 41 5.50 3.74 -2.30
N MET A 42 4.97 2.61 -1.80
CA MET A 42 4.62 2.43 -0.38
C MET A 42 5.86 2.50 0.52
N GLU A 43 6.95 1.82 0.15
CA GLU A 43 8.20 1.85 0.92
C GLU A 43 8.85 3.24 0.91
N PHE A 44 8.82 3.95 -0.22
CA PHE A 44 9.31 5.33 -0.26
C PHE A 44 8.43 6.29 0.55
N ALA A 45 7.11 6.09 0.54
CA ALA A 45 6.19 6.87 1.38
C ALA A 45 6.47 6.62 2.87
N LYS A 46 6.66 5.35 3.26
CA LYS A 46 7.08 4.97 4.60
C LYS A 46 8.39 5.65 5.02
N ALA A 47 9.39 5.62 4.15
CA ALA A 47 10.70 6.22 4.41
C ALA A 47 10.64 7.76 4.49
N ALA A 48 9.76 8.41 3.72
CA ALA A 48 9.58 9.86 3.72
C ALA A 48 8.77 10.36 4.92
N ALA A 49 7.84 9.56 5.42
CA ALA A 49 6.86 9.96 6.44
C ALA A 49 7.44 10.62 7.70
N PRO A 50 8.59 10.19 8.27
CA PRO A 50 9.17 10.84 9.44
C PRO A 50 9.62 12.29 9.24
N TYR A 51 9.83 12.72 7.99
CA TYR A 51 10.39 14.02 7.65
C TYR A 51 9.33 15.06 7.24
N PHE A 52 8.07 14.64 7.08
CA PHE A 52 6.99 15.50 6.62
C PHE A 52 5.80 15.47 7.58
N PRO A 53 5.38 16.65 8.10
CA PRO A 53 4.25 16.75 9.03
C PRO A 53 2.92 16.37 8.39
N GLU A 54 2.75 16.67 7.12
CA GLU A 54 1.51 16.47 6.39
C GLU A 54 1.67 15.41 5.31
N ALA A 55 0.64 14.61 5.10
CA ALA A 55 0.56 13.67 3.99
C ALA A 55 -0.90 13.45 3.62
N GLU A 56 -1.15 13.33 2.32
CA GLU A 56 -2.43 12.91 1.77
C GLU A 56 -2.21 11.81 0.73
N VAL A 57 -3.15 10.87 0.65
CA VAL A 57 -3.11 9.78 -0.33
C VAL A 57 -4.27 9.95 -1.30
N LEU A 58 -3.97 9.95 -2.60
CA LEU A 58 -4.96 9.97 -3.68
C LEU A 58 -4.86 8.65 -4.44
N GLU A 59 -5.97 7.92 -4.55
CA GLU A 59 -6.02 6.68 -5.33
C GLU A 59 -7.02 6.79 -6.47
N PHE A 60 -6.64 6.25 -7.63
CA PHE A 60 -7.38 6.37 -8.88
C PHE A 60 -7.63 4.98 -9.46
N HIS A 61 -8.88 4.63 -9.67
CA HIS A 61 -9.26 3.35 -10.25
C HIS A 61 -10.40 3.51 -11.25
N HIS A 62 -10.62 2.45 -12.01
CA HIS A 62 -11.76 2.34 -12.91
C HIS A 62 -13.10 2.40 -12.15
N CYS A 63 -14.16 2.84 -12.82
CA CYS A 63 -15.49 3.06 -12.22
C CYS A 63 -16.11 1.79 -11.60
N ASN A 64 -15.70 0.59 -12.04
CA ASN A 64 -16.24 -0.67 -11.57
C ASN A 64 -15.54 -1.23 -10.30
N LYS A 65 -14.59 -0.50 -9.71
CA LYS A 65 -13.97 -0.91 -8.45
C LYS A 65 -14.97 -0.77 -7.31
N LYS A 66 -15.20 -1.88 -6.58
CA LYS A 66 -16.29 -1.97 -5.59
C LYS A 66 -15.94 -1.37 -4.24
N ASP A 67 -14.67 -1.44 -3.86
CA ASP A 67 -14.17 -0.90 -2.59
C ASP A 67 -13.61 0.52 -2.77
N ALA A 68 -13.75 1.34 -1.75
CA ALA A 68 -13.14 2.65 -1.60
C ALA A 68 -12.97 2.95 -0.10
N PRO A 69 -11.74 3.33 0.36
CA PRO A 69 -10.50 3.34 -0.40
C PRO A 69 -10.02 1.94 -0.81
N SER A 70 -9.07 1.89 -1.75
CA SER A 70 -8.41 0.64 -2.13
C SER A 70 -7.54 0.09 -0.98
N GLY A 71 -7.36 -1.24 -0.92
CA GLY A 71 -6.50 -1.85 0.09
C GLY A 71 -5.06 -1.31 0.07
N THR A 72 -4.52 -1.00 -1.11
CA THR A 72 -3.20 -0.36 -1.24
C THR A 72 -3.18 1.02 -0.61
N ALA A 73 -4.21 1.84 -0.81
CA ALA A 73 -4.29 3.17 -0.22
C ALA A 73 -4.42 3.13 1.31
N VAL A 74 -5.25 2.20 1.82
CA VAL A 74 -5.37 1.96 3.26
C VAL A 74 -4.02 1.56 3.86
N ARG A 75 -3.33 0.59 3.24
CA ARG A 75 -2.01 0.13 3.73
C ARG A 75 -0.96 1.24 3.65
N THR A 76 -0.97 2.06 2.59
CA THR A 76 -0.07 3.23 2.48
C THR A 76 -0.28 4.20 3.63
N ALA A 77 -1.53 4.55 3.94
CA ALA A 77 -1.84 5.44 5.05
C ALA A 77 -1.38 4.87 6.40
N GLN A 78 -1.58 3.57 6.63
CA GLN A 78 -1.08 2.86 7.81
C GLN A 78 0.44 2.93 7.92
N LEU A 79 1.18 2.62 6.84
CA LEU A 79 2.64 2.67 6.82
C LEU A 79 3.17 4.09 7.10
N ILE A 80 2.51 5.12 6.57
CA ILE A 80 2.84 6.51 6.88
C ILE A 80 2.62 6.78 8.36
N SER A 81 1.48 6.39 8.91
CA SER A 81 1.16 6.58 10.33
C SER A 81 2.11 5.84 11.25
N GLU A 82 2.35 4.54 10.98
CA GLU A 82 3.26 3.67 11.75
C GLU A 82 4.70 4.21 11.77
N SER A 83 5.11 4.93 10.72
CA SER A 83 6.49 5.42 10.58
C SER A 83 6.70 6.83 11.14
N ARG A 84 5.64 7.52 11.49
CA ARG A 84 5.72 8.84 12.12
C ARG A 84 5.92 8.70 13.61
N ASP A 85 6.92 9.39 14.15
CA ASP A 85 6.95 9.68 15.57
C ASP A 85 5.94 10.82 15.84
N LEU A 86 4.75 10.46 16.31
CA LEU A 86 3.66 11.40 16.60
C LEU A 86 4.02 12.48 17.63
N GLN A 87 5.16 12.34 18.32
CA GLN A 87 5.65 13.35 19.24
C GLN A 87 6.51 14.43 18.56
N SER A 88 7.05 14.14 17.37
CA SER A 88 7.96 15.04 16.66
C SER A 88 7.29 15.85 15.55
N VAL A 89 6.11 15.48 15.12
CA VAL A 89 5.44 16.10 13.96
C VAL A 89 4.01 16.51 14.34
N ALA A 90 3.80 17.82 14.52
CA ALA A 90 2.46 18.35 14.72
C ALA A 90 1.66 18.17 13.41
N PRO A 91 0.49 17.52 13.45
CA PRO A 91 -0.39 17.46 12.29
C PRO A 91 -0.80 18.89 11.88
N GLY A 92 -0.97 19.11 10.58
CA GLY A 92 -1.54 20.35 10.07
C GLY A 92 -2.89 20.65 10.74
N LYS A 93 -3.28 21.91 10.75
CA LYS A 93 -4.60 22.29 11.28
C LYS A 93 -5.69 21.62 10.44
N GLU A 94 -6.64 21.00 11.14
CA GLU A 94 -7.87 20.52 10.51
C GLU A 94 -8.61 21.67 9.83
N THR A 95 -9.33 21.34 8.77
CA THR A 95 -10.21 22.27 8.07
C THR A 95 -11.35 22.69 8.98
N GLU A 96 -11.43 23.97 9.32
CA GLU A 96 -12.43 24.49 10.24
C GLU A 96 -13.83 24.61 9.60
N ILE A 97 -13.87 24.82 8.28
CA ILE A 97 -15.13 24.92 7.51
C ILE A 97 -15.05 23.97 6.31
N GLU A 98 -15.82 22.91 6.37
CA GLU A 98 -15.99 21.98 5.26
C GLU A 98 -17.29 22.36 4.49
N GLY A 99 -17.14 22.92 3.28
CA GLY A 99 -18.26 23.36 2.46
C GLY A 99 -19.13 22.22 1.94
N ALA A 100 -18.59 20.99 1.91
CA ALA A 100 -19.30 19.78 1.56
C ALA A 100 -18.74 18.60 2.35
N GLN A 101 -19.61 17.78 2.92
CA GLN A 101 -19.22 16.61 3.69
C GLN A 101 -18.32 15.68 2.88
N GLY A 102 -17.19 15.27 3.44
CA GLY A 102 -16.22 14.37 2.82
C GLY A 102 -15.25 15.07 1.85
N ALA A 103 -15.24 16.40 1.78
CA ALA A 103 -14.33 17.16 0.92
C ALA A 103 -12.84 16.86 1.23
N ARG A 104 -12.53 16.52 2.49
CA ARG A 104 -11.18 16.15 2.94
C ARG A 104 -10.89 14.65 2.84
N GLY A 105 -11.77 13.87 2.17
CA GLY A 105 -11.60 12.43 2.02
C GLY A 105 -11.92 11.63 3.29
N ALA A 106 -11.48 10.38 3.32
CA ALA A 106 -11.58 9.51 4.50
C ALA A 106 -10.30 9.61 5.33
N LEU A 107 -10.44 9.67 6.64
CA LEU A 107 -9.28 9.69 7.55
C LEU A 107 -8.90 8.25 7.94
N ILE A 108 -7.72 7.79 7.54
CA ILE A 108 -7.18 6.47 7.87
C ILE A 108 -5.94 6.67 8.73
N GLU A 109 -6.00 6.25 9.98
CA GLU A 109 -4.88 6.40 10.95
C GLU A 109 -4.30 7.84 10.98
N GLY A 110 -5.17 8.86 10.83
CA GLY A 110 -4.76 10.25 10.79
C GLY A 110 -4.26 10.77 9.44
N VAL A 111 -4.28 9.96 8.38
CA VAL A 111 -3.90 10.34 7.01
C VAL A 111 -5.14 10.46 6.14
N PRO A 112 -5.41 11.62 5.51
CA PRO A 112 -6.49 11.78 4.55
C PRO A 112 -6.27 10.92 3.30
N VAL A 113 -7.32 10.19 2.88
CA VAL A 113 -7.32 9.33 1.70
C VAL A 113 -8.47 9.71 0.77
N HIS A 114 -8.16 9.99 -0.48
CA HIS A 114 -9.11 10.41 -1.51
C HIS A 114 -9.23 9.33 -2.59
N SER A 115 -10.45 8.90 -2.87
CA SER A 115 -10.73 7.87 -3.87
C SER A 115 -11.35 8.47 -5.12
N ILE A 116 -10.63 8.42 -6.24
CA ILE A 116 -11.09 8.89 -7.54
C ILE A 116 -11.49 7.68 -8.39
N ARG A 117 -12.67 7.76 -9.02
CA ARG A 117 -13.21 6.74 -9.93
C ARG A 117 -13.48 7.38 -11.28
N SER A 118 -12.77 6.90 -12.33
CA SER A 118 -12.94 7.40 -13.69
C SER A 118 -12.60 6.34 -14.72
N MET A 119 -13.22 6.43 -15.89
CA MET A 119 -12.80 5.63 -17.05
C MET A 119 -11.38 6.05 -17.46
N GLY A 120 -10.60 5.09 -17.94
CA GLY A 120 -9.21 5.29 -18.35
C GLY A 120 -8.18 4.95 -17.27
N TYR A 121 -8.54 4.92 -16.00
CA TYR A 121 -7.66 4.38 -14.96
C TYR A 121 -7.79 2.86 -14.84
N VAL A 122 -6.66 2.21 -14.60
CA VAL A 122 -6.62 0.82 -14.14
C VAL A 122 -6.40 0.81 -12.63
N ALA A 123 -5.22 1.25 -12.18
CA ALA A 123 -4.88 1.44 -10.77
C ALA A 123 -3.72 2.44 -10.68
N SER A 124 -3.92 3.53 -9.98
CA SER A 124 -2.89 4.54 -9.74
C SER A 124 -2.99 5.06 -8.32
N GLN A 125 -1.87 5.49 -7.77
CA GLN A 125 -1.84 6.13 -6.47
C GLN A 125 -0.77 7.22 -6.43
N GLU A 126 -1.10 8.30 -5.73
CA GLU A 126 -0.22 9.41 -5.45
C GLU A 126 -0.20 9.68 -3.96
N VAL A 127 0.98 9.88 -3.40
CA VAL A 127 1.18 10.33 -2.02
C VAL A 127 1.80 11.72 -2.08
N VAL A 128 1.14 12.69 -1.48
CA VAL A 128 1.61 14.06 -1.39
C VAL A 128 2.01 14.35 0.04
N PHE A 129 3.27 14.66 0.25
CA PHE A 129 3.81 15.12 1.52
C PHE A 129 3.99 16.64 1.50
N GLY A 130 3.66 17.29 2.60
CA GLY A 130 3.79 18.73 2.80
C GLY A 130 4.70 19.07 3.98
N SER A 131 5.52 20.10 3.80
CA SER A 131 6.30 20.77 4.84
C SER A 131 6.51 22.23 4.48
N MET A 132 7.02 23.03 5.43
CA MET A 132 7.24 24.45 5.19
C MET A 132 8.09 24.71 3.94
N GLY A 133 7.50 25.37 2.94
CA GLY A 133 8.17 25.77 1.70
C GLY A 133 8.45 24.64 0.70
N GLN A 134 7.97 23.42 0.93
CA GLN A 134 8.20 22.30 0.02
C GLN A 134 7.06 21.26 0.04
N THR A 135 6.94 20.54 -1.06
CA THR A 135 6.15 19.33 -1.18
C THR A 135 7.00 18.21 -1.78
N LEU A 136 6.70 16.97 -1.41
CA LEU A 136 7.22 15.78 -2.07
C LEU A 136 6.03 14.97 -2.57
N THR A 137 6.03 14.62 -3.86
CA THR A 137 5.01 13.76 -4.45
C THR A 137 5.65 12.47 -4.94
N ILE A 138 5.06 11.34 -4.52
CA ILE A 138 5.45 10.01 -4.98
C ILE A 138 4.24 9.41 -5.67
N ARG A 139 4.39 9.04 -6.95
CA ARG A 139 3.29 8.52 -7.77
C ARG A 139 3.65 7.25 -8.49
N HIS A 140 2.67 6.35 -8.56
CA HIS A 140 2.73 5.13 -9.35
C HIS A 140 1.45 4.99 -10.18
N ASP A 141 1.60 4.63 -11.45
CA ASP A 141 0.51 4.36 -12.39
C ASP A 141 0.67 2.96 -12.99
N SER A 142 -0.38 2.14 -12.86
CA SER A 142 -0.55 0.90 -13.61
C SER A 142 -1.51 1.14 -14.76
N TRP A 143 -1.02 1.04 -15.97
CA TRP A 143 -1.80 1.24 -17.21
C TRP A 143 -2.45 -0.05 -17.71
N ASP A 144 -1.89 -1.20 -17.30
CA ASP A 144 -2.34 -2.52 -17.71
C ASP A 144 -2.02 -3.57 -16.63
N ARG A 145 -2.74 -4.69 -16.64
CA ARG A 145 -2.53 -5.79 -15.69
C ARG A 145 -1.20 -6.52 -15.86
N THR A 146 -0.51 -6.34 -16.98
CA THR A 146 0.86 -6.84 -17.17
C THR A 146 1.85 -6.24 -16.17
N SER A 147 1.52 -5.10 -15.56
CA SER A 147 2.31 -4.49 -14.48
C SER A 147 2.52 -5.40 -13.25
N TYR A 148 1.67 -6.41 -13.05
CA TYR A 148 1.84 -7.40 -11.96
C TYR A 148 2.87 -8.47 -12.28
N MET A 149 3.13 -8.74 -13.56
CA MET A 149 3.93 -9.90 -13.98
C MET A 149 5.37 -9.89 -13.48
N PRO A 150 6.09 -8.76 -13.48
CA PRO A 150 7.45 -8.71 -12.91
C PRO A 150 7.50 -9.15 -11.44
N GLY A 151 6.54 -8.69 -10.62
CA GLY A 151 6.47 -9.07 -9.21
C GLY A 151 6.05 -10.53 -9.00
N VAL A 152 5.12 -11.04 -9.82
CA VAL A 152 4.77 -12.47 -9.79
C VAL A 152 5.99 -13.34 -10.10
N LEU A 153 6.75 -12.99 -11.14
CA LEU A 153 7.98 -13.71 -11.50
C LEU A 153 9.04 -13.59 -10.41
N LEU A 154 9.16 -12.42 -9.77
CA LEU A 154 10.05 -12.24 -8.62
C LEU A 154 9.66 -13.19 -7.47
N GLY A 155 8.37 -13.21 -7.08
CA GLY A 155 7.85 -14.10 -6.05
C GLY A 155 8.12 -15.59 -6.37
N ILE A 156 7.83 -16.04 -7.60
CA ILE A 156 8.07 -17.42 -8.03
C ILE A 156 9.56 -17.80 -7.96
N ARG A 157 10.45 -16.88 -8.33
CA ARG A 157 11.91 -17.13 -8.29
C ARG A 157 12.47 -17.11 -6.86
N SER A 158 11.85 -16.34 -5.97
CA SER A 158 12.35 -16.12 -4.61
C SER A 158 11.75 -17.08 -3.59
N VAL A 159 10.55 -17.63 -3.84
CA VAL A 159 9.84 -18.51 -2.90
C VAL A 159 10.66 -19.73 -2.46
N LYS A 160 11.60 -20.20 -3.26
CA LYS A 160 12.50 -21.31 -2.91
C LYS A 160 13.63 -20.92 -1.94
N LYS A 161 13.80 -19.63 -1.67
CA LYS A 161 14.84 -19.11 -0.79
C LYS A 161 14.32 -18.81 0.62
N CYS A 162 13.05 -19.02 0.87
CA CYS A 162 12.40 -18.76 2.15
C CYS A 162 11.79 -20.03 2.75
N ASP A 163 11.48 -19.97 4.03
CA ASP A 163 10.82 -21.01 4.80
C ASP A 163 9.69 -20.36 5.62
N GLY A 164 8.60 -21.10 5.84
CA GLY A 164 7.45 -20.62 6.57
C GLY A 164 6.63 -19.54 5.82
N LEU A 165 6.10 -18.59 6.56
CA LEU A 165 5.24 -17.53 6.03
C LEU A 165 6.06 -16.27 5.70
N VAL A 166 5.97 -15.82 4.47
CA VAL A 166 6.49 -14.51 4.03
C VAL A 166 5.33 -13.68 3.48
N VAL A 167 5.11 -12.50 4.04
CA VAL A 167 4.02 -11.58 3.65
C VAL A 167 4.62 -10.30 3.07
N GLY A 168 4.24 -9.98 1.85
CA GLY A 168 4.67 -8.77 1.15
C GLY A 168 5.81 -8.99 0.16
N LEU A 169 5.66 -8.38 -1.03
CA LEU A 169 6.64 -8.48 -2.11
C LEU A 169 7.96 -7.77 -1.75
N GLU A 170 7.90 -6.75 -0.92
CA GLU A 170 9.04 -5.98 -0.42
C GLU A 170 10.14 -6.86 0.19
N ASN A 171 9.79 -8.00 0.78
CA ASN A 171 10.77 -8.94 1.36
C ASN A 171 11.67 -9.62 0.30
N PHE A 172 11.32 -9.51 -0.97
CA PHE A 172 12.09 -10.06 -2.09
C PHE A 172 12.67 -8.96 -3.00
N MET A 173 12.47 -7.70 -2.64
CA MET A 173 12.98 -6.53 -3.38
C MET A 173 14.25 -6.03 -2.65
N GLU A 174 15.42 -6.44 -3.15
CA GLU A 174 16.74 -5.97 -2.69
C GLU A 174 17.15 -4.67 -3.41
#